data_37f377bce605dec22945632a28d0ed1b
#
_entry.id   37f377bce605dec22945632a28d0ed1b
#
_cell.length_a   1.000
_cell.length_b   1.000
_cell.length_c   1.000
_cell.angle_alpha   90.00
_cell.angle_beta   90.00
_cell.angle_gamma   90.00
#
_symmetry.space_group_name_H-M   'P 1'
#
loop_
_entity.id
_entity.type
_entity.pdbx_description
1 polymer ?
#
loop_
_entity_poly.entity_id
_entity_poly.type
_entity_poly.pdbx_seq_one_letter_code
_entity_poly.pdbx_strand_id
1 'polypeptide(L)'
;RRSALADGRELELTVLDAVGRAGGVIGSLASNGCLLETGPDSILSEKPRGQQLCKELGLSDELIGTRESSRRSYIARGDRLIAVPEGFYLMAPAKLLPMLASGLFSPMGKLRILLEPLVPAKRDGSDESLADFVRRRLGREALERVAQPMVAGIYTADPERLSLRATMPQFLDMEKEHGSVVRGMWAKSSEMSAASGPRYSMFLSLASGMERLVSRLVEELPSGTLRTGVAAQCISQTSGGWRVECSNGVFEADAVCLALGAPDASRVLADIDSELAGELATINYASTATVNLVYERSGASRLPEAAGFVVPATEGRALIACTFVDKKFEGRAAPGTTVVRAFVGGALSPKSLKLSDDAMVEAVCRDLARLTGLPDSPLQSLVHRHPAAMPQYEVGHLDRVGRIEAGAGQHRGLALAGNYFRGPGIPDCIDRAEQAAGSLYRDLFSGAY
;
A
#
# COMPACT_ATOMS: atom_id res chain seq x y z
N ARG A 1 13.27 -20.48 -9.19
CA ARG A 1 13.78 -21.75 -8.70
C ARG A 1 12.77 -22.90 -8.90
N ARG A 2 11.52 -22.80 -8.42
CA ARG A 2 10.51 -23.87 -8.57
C ARG A 2 10.35 -24.28 -10.03
N SER A 3 10.27 -23.33 -10.97
CA SER A 3 10.18 -23.61 -12.40
C SER A 3 11.42 -24.31 -12.92
N ALA A 4 12.63 -23.88 -12.54
CA ALA A 4 13.87 -24.53 -12.93
C ALA A 4 13.93 -25.99 -12.45
N LEU A 5 13.54 -26.22 -11.18
CA LEU A 5 13.49 -27.60 -10.64
C LEU A 5 12.46 -28.46 -11.37
N ALA A 6 11.29 -27.91 -11.71
CA ALA A 6 10.24 -28.62 -12.46
C ALA A 6 10.73 -29.02 -13.88
N ASP A 7 11.60 -28.20 -14.50
CA ASP A 7 12.18 -28.42 -15.80
C ASP A 7 13.49 -29.24 -15.74
N GLY A 8 13.87 -29.75 -14.53
CA GLY A 8 15.09 -30.52 -14.32
C GLY A 8 16.37 -29.71 -14.50
N ARG A 9 16.32 -28.38 -14.30
CA ARG A 9 17.46 -27.46 -14.45
C ARG A 9 18.01 -27.07 -13.07
N GLU A 10 19.31 -26.99 -12.95
CA GLU A 10 19.98 -26.48 -11.78
C GLU A 10 19.99 -24.96 -11.81
N LEU A 11 19.64 -24.33 -10.67
CA LEU A 11 19.70 -22.90 -10.47
C LEU A 11 20.23 -22.61 -9.07
N GLU A 12 21.43 -22.06 -8.99
CA GLU A 12 21.96 -21.49 -7.77
C GLU A 12 21.34 -20.09 -7.56
N LEU A 13 20.88 -19.82 -6.37
CA LEU A 13 20.24 -18.55 -6.02
C LEU A 13 20.93 -17.95 -4.79
N THR A 14 21.32 -16.68 -4.90
CA THR A 14 21.76 -15.86 -3.77
C THR A 14 20.83 -14.66 -3.64
N VAL A 15 20.31 -14.45 -2.45
CA VAL A 15 19.47 -13.28 -2.10
C VAL A 15 20.23 -12.41 -1.10
N LEU A 16 20.46 -11.16 -1.45
CA LEU A 16 21.18 -10.19 -0.62
C LEU A 16 20.18 -9.17 -0.05
N ASP A 17 20.26 -8.91 1.25
CA ASP A 17 19.50 -7.86 1.93
C ASP A 17 20.44 -6.99 2.75
N ALA A 18 20.38 -5.68 2.59
CA ALA A 18 21.20 -4.72 3.30
C ALA A 18 20.89 -4.67 4.81
N VAL A 19 19.67 -5.05 5.20
CA VAL A 19 19.22 -5.06 6.59
C VAL A 19 19.44 -6.45 7.21
N GLY A 20 19.59 -6.48 8.53
CA GLY A 20 19.85 -7.73 9.27
C GLY A 20 18.67 -8.72 9.33
N ARG A 21 17.54 -8.42 8.67
CA ARG A 21 16.36 -9.30 8.57
C ARG A 21 15.72 -9.23 7.19
N ALA A 22 15.10 -10.31 6.75
CA ALA A 22 14.25 -10.30 5.56
C ALA A 22 12.91 -9.60 5.80
N GLY A 23 12.24 -9.19 4.72
CA GLY A 23 10.87 -8.70 4.73
C GLY A 23 10.71 -7.20 4.57
N GLY A 24 11.79 -6.42 4.67
CA GLY A 24 11.74 -4.97 4.47
C GLY A 24 10.71 -4.30 5.40
N VAL A 25 9.68 -3.69 4.82
CA VAL A 25 8.61 -3.00 5.57
C VAL A 25 7.60 -3.95 6.24
N ILE A 26 7.58 -5.24 5.87
CA ILE A 26 6.70 -6.22 6.48
C ILE A 26 7.32 -6.70 7.78
N GLY A 27 6.59 -6.54 8.89
CA GLY A 27 7.04 -7.00 10.20
C GLY A 27 5.89 -7.02 11.19
N SER A 28 5.90 -8.01 12.07
CA SER A 28 4.93 -8.23 13.14
C SER A 28 5.66 -8.42 14.46
N LEU A 29 5.20 -7.78 15.51
CA LEU A 29 5.77 -7.88 16.86
C LEU A 29 4.72 -8.42 17.83
N ALA A 30 5.02 -9.55 18.45
CA ALA A 30 4.25 -10.03 19.60
C ALA A 30 4.76 -9.35 20.88
N SER A 31 3.89 -8.65 21.58
CA SER A 31 4.23 -7.94 22.81
C SER A 31 3.07 -7.96 23.79
N ASN A 32 3.30 -8.43 25.02
CA ASN A 32 2.31 -8.48 26.09
C ASN A 32 0.97 -9.13 25.65
N GLY A 33 1.03 -10.19 24.85
CA GLY A 33 -0.14 -10.88 24.32
C GLY A 33 -0.90 -10.15 23.19
N CYS A 34 -0.38 -9.00 22.74
CA CYS A 34 -0.87 -8.29 21.57
C CYS A 34 0.02 -8.58 20.36
N LEU A 35 -0.56 -8.57 19.16
CA LEU A 35 0.14 -8.67 17.89
C LEU A 35 0.10 -7.31 17.18
N LEU A 36 1.25 -6.69 17.04
CA LEU A 36 1.46 -5.34 16.51
C LEU A 36 2.14 -5.42 15.14
N GLU A 37 1.44 -5.00 14.09
CA GLU A 37 2.05 -4.89 12.77
C GLU A 37 2.87 -3.61 12.66
N THR A 38 4.12 -3.72 12.25
CA THR A 38 4.98 -2.55 12.05
C THR A 38 4.76 -1.90 10.69
N GLY A 39 4.41 -2.68 9.68
CA GLY A 39 4.15 -2.26 8.31
C GLY A 39 2.73 -2.59 7.83
N PRO A 40 2.54 -3.19 6.63
CA PRO A 40 1.23 -3.58 6.13
C PRO A 40 0.60 -4.66 7.03
N ASP A 41 -0.70 -4.53 7.32
CA ASP A 41 -1.45 -5.44 8.19
C ASP A 41 -2.33 -6.44 7.42
N SER A 42 -2.43 -6.26 6.11
CA SER A 42 -3.37 -7.03 5.30
C SER A 42 -3.07 -6.91 3.80
N ILE A 43 -3.66 -7.83 3.03
CA ILE A 43 -3.69 -7.83 1.57
C ILE A 43 -5.12 -7.63 1.07
N LEU A 44 -5.28 -7.03 -0.12
CA LEU A 44 -6.57 -6.91 -0.79
C LEU A 44 -7.00 -8.26 -1.38
N SER A 45 -8.19 -8.73 -1.05
CA SER A 45 -8.74 -9.98 -1.58
C SER A 45 -9.10 -9.90 -3.07
N GLU A 46 -9.41 -8.71 -3.58
CA GLU A 46 -9.68 -8.46 -5.00
C GLU A 46 -8.44 -8.68 -5.88
N LYS A 47 -7.23 -8.63 -5.30
CA LYS A 47 -5.98 -8.94 -5.96
C LYS A 47 -5.54 -10.36 -5.61
N PRO A 48 -5.83 -11.36 -6.45
CA PRO A 48 -5.76 -12.77 -6.07
C PRO A 48 -4.35 -13.27 -5.74
N ARG A 49 -3.31 -12.60 -6.26
CA ARG A 49 -1.93 -13.13 -6.19
C ARG A 49 -1.40 -13.26 -4.77
N GLY A 50 -1.75 -12.33 -3.87
CA GLY A 50 -1.36 -12.45 -2.46
C GLY A 50 -1.97 -13.68 -1.79
N GLN A 51 -3.25 -13.94 -2.02
CA GLN A 51 -3.93 -15.13 -1.50
C GLN A 51 -3.42 -16.42 -2.13
N GLN A 52 -3.13 -16.40 -3.44
CA GLN A 52 -2.57 -17.55 -4.15
C GLN A 52 -1.19 -17.91 -3.60
N LEU A 53 -0.31 -16.93 -3.37
CA LEU A 53 0.98 -17.19 -2.75
C LEU A 53 0.85 -17.79 -1.35
N CYS A 54 -0.05 -17.26 -0.52
CA CYS A 54 -0.34 -17.87 0.79
C CYS A 54 -0.75 -19.34 0.67
N LYS A 55 -1.60 -19.67 -0.31
CA LYS A 55 -2.01 -21.04 -0.59
C LYS A 55 -0.82 -21.92 -1.03
N GLU A 56 0.03 -21.42 -1.93
CA GLU A 56 1.21 -22.13 -2.42
C GLU A 56 2.24 -22.40 -1.31
N LEU A 57 2.26 -21.56 -0.29
CA LEU A 57 3.12 -21.68 0.89
C LEU A 57 2.49 -22.49 2.03
N GLY A 58 1.27 -23.01 1.86
CA GLY A 58 0.57 -23.77 2.90
C GLY A 58 0.02 -22.91 4.04
N LEU A 59 -0.22 -21.61 3.80
CA LEU A 59 -0.73 -20.67 4.80
C LEU A 59 -2.24 -20.42 4.68
N SER A 60 -2.99 -21.26 3.94
CA SER A 60 -4.42 -21.06 3.71
C SER A 60 -5.22 -21.01 5.00
N ASP A 61 -4.90 -21.87 5.96
CA ASP A 61 -5.60 -21.98 7.24
C ASP A 61 -5.26 -20.86 8.21
N GLU A 62 -4.17 -20.13 7.96
CA GLU A 62 -3.77 -18.94 8.73
C GLU A 62 -4.44 -17.66 8.21
N LEU A 63 -5.09 -17.68 7.02
CA LEU A 63 -5.76 -16.52 6.47
C LEU A 63 -7.02 -16.16 7.25
N ILE A 64 -7.08 -14.94 7.75
CA ILE A 64 -8.24 -14.37 8.45
C ILE A 64 -8.80 -13.17 7.69
N GLY A 65 -10.12 -13.07 7.67
CA GLY A 65 -10.82 -11.91 7.11
C GLY A 65 -11.11 -10.84 8.15
N THR A 66 -11.54 -9.66 7.68
CA THR A 66 -12.04 -8.61 8.57
C THR A 66 -13.37 -9.03 9.21
N ARG A 67 -13.58 -8.62 10.47
CA ARG A 67 -14.85 -8.83 11.17
C ARG A 67 -16.00 -8.12 10.46
N GLU A 68 -17.15 -8.76 10.35
CA GLU A 68 -18.32 -8.17 9.69
C GLU A 68 -18.84 -6.90 10.38
N SER A 69 -18.80 -6.87 11.72
CA SER A 69 -19.16 -5.71 12.53
C SER A 69 -18.30 -4.47 12.25
N SER A 70 -17.10 -4.65 11.69
CA SER A 70 -16.11 -3.59 11.50
C SER A 70 -15.94 -3.14 10.05
N ARG A 71 -16.90 -3.42 9.17
CA ARG A 71 -16.85 -2.98 7.76
C ARG A 71 -17.06 -1.47 7.56
N ARG A 72 -17.41 -0.74 8.63
CA ARG A 72 -17.58 0.71 8.58
C ARG A 72 -16.23 1.42 8.71
N SER A 73 -16.13 2.57 8.07
CA SER A 73 -15.04 3.52 8.23
C SER A 73 -15.60 4.91 8.54
N TYR A 74 -14.79 5.74 9.17
CA TYR A 74 -15.17 7.10 9.54
C TYR A 74 -14.20 8.10 8.92
N ILE A 75 -14.64 9.35 8.84
CA ILE A 75 -13.83 10.51 8.47
C ILE A 75 -13.90 11.51 9.63
N ALA A 76 -12.75 12.01 10.05
CA ALA A 76 -12.68 13.05 11.08
C ALA A 76 -13.19 14.38 10.53
N ARG A 77 -14.00 15.09 11.34
CA ARG A 77 -14.47 16.47 11.06
C ARG A 77 -14.60 17.24 12.35
N GLY A 78 -13.71 18.21 12.56
CA GLY A 78 -13.53 18.79 13.89
C GLY A 78 -13.17 17.70 14.90
N ASP A 79 -13.81 17.70 16.05
CA ASP A 79 -13.61 16.68 17.10
C ASP A 79 -14.64 15.52 17.03
N ARG A 80 -15.14 15.22 15.83
CA ARG A 80 -16.14 14.16 15.61
C ARG A 80 -15.71 13.19 14.50
N LEU A 81 -16.10 11.94 14.66
CA LEU A 81 -16.01 10.93 13.62
C LEU A 81 -17.36 10.80 12.91
N ILE A 82 -17.39 11.06 11.62
CA ILE A 82 -18.59 10.93 10.78
C ILE A 82 -18.45 9.67 9.93
N ALA A 83 -19.44 8.79 10.00
CA ALA A 83 -19.43 7.56 9.23
C ALA A 83 -19.39 7.86 7.71
N VAL A 84 -18.58 7.14 6.98
CA VAL A 84 -18.62 7.13 5.51
C VAL A 84 -19.99 6.59 5.10
N PRO A 85 -20.73 7.29 4.22
CA PRO A 85 -22.06 6.87 3.82
C PRO A 85 -22.06 5.45 3.20
N GLU A 86 -23.09 4.68 3.48
CA GLU A 86 -23.25 3.35 2.88
C GLU A 86 -23.28 3.46 1.35
N GLY A 87 -22.56 2.57 0.68
CA GLY A 87 -22.43 2.57 -0.77
C GLY A 87 -21.48 3.65 -1.31
N PHE A 88 -20.69 4.29 -0.45
CA PHE A 88 -19.60 5.17 -0.90
C PHE A 88 -18.36 4.32 -1.19
N TYR A 89 -17.85 4.38 -2.41
CA TYR A 89 -16.63 3.67 -2.81
C TYR A 89 -15.52 4.67 -3.11
N LEU A 90 -14.50 4.69 -2.24
CA LEU A 90 -13.36 5.61 -2.27
C LEU A 90 -13.77 7.09 -2.39
N MET A 91 -14.17 7.56 -3.57
CA MET A 91 -14.47 8.98 -3.83
C MET A 91 -15.89 9.24 -4.34
N ALA A 92 -16.66 8.21 -4.71
CA ALA A 92 -17.94 8.38 -5.38
C ALA A 92 -19.07 7.57 -4.73
N PRO A 93 -20.31 8.11 -4.67
CA PRO A 93 -21.45 7.42 -4.10
C PRO A 93 -22.11 6.47 -5.12
N ALA A 94 -22.30 5.20 -4.73
CA ALA A 94 -23.20 4.27 -5.41
C ALA A 94 -24.65 4.39 -4.92
N LYS A 95 -24.86 4.93 -3.71
CA LYS A 95 -26.19 5.20 -3.13
C LYS A 95 -26.32 6.67 -2.78
N LEU A 96 -27.31 7.36 -3.36
CA LEU A 96 -27.50 8.81 -3.15
C LEU A 96 -28.14 9.13 -1.81
N LEU A 97 -29.14 8.36 -1.35
CA LEU A 97 -29.87 8.67 -0.12
C LEU A 97 -28.97 8.70 1.11
N PRO A 98 -28.07 7.71 1.37
CA PRO A 98 -27.13 7.78 2.46
C PRO A 98 -26.16 8.97 2.34
N MET A 99 -25.74 9.34 1.13
CA MET A 99 -24.89 10.51 0.87
C MET A 99 -25.62 11.80 1.24
N LEU A 100 -26.89 11.94 0.83
CA LEU A 100 -27.70 13.12 1.15
C LEU A 100 -27.98 13.27 2.64
N ALA A 101 -28.17 12.15 3.37
CA ALA A 101 -28.35 12.16 4.82
C ALA A 101 -27.05 12.41 5.59
N SER A 102 -25.88 12.22 4.97
CA SER A 102 -24.59 12.35 5.63
C SER A 102 -24.28 13.78 6.05
N GLY A 103 -23.63 13.93 7.21
CA GLY A 103 -23.05 15.19 7.69
C GLY A 103 -21.71 15.56 7.05
N LEU A 104 -21.16 14.74 6.14
CA LEU A 104 -19.85 15.00 5.50
C LEU A 104 -19.90 16.20 4.56
N PHE A 105 -21.01 16.39 3.85
CA PHE A 105 -21.14 17.41 2.82
C PHE A 105 -22.10 18.52 3.23
N SER A 106 -21.77 19.74 2.83
CA SER A 106 -22.70 20.87 2.89
C SER A 106 -23.86 20.69 1.90
N PRO A 107 -24.98 21.43 2.03
CA PRO A 107 -26.05 21.38 1.02
C PRO A 107 -25.54 21.67 -0.41
N MET A 108 -24.59 22.62 -0.54
CA MET A 108 -24.00 22.97 -1.84
C MET A 108 -23.10 21.84 -2.37
N GLY A 109 -22.31 21.20 -1.50
CA GLY A 109 -21.52 20.02 -1.88
C GLY A 109 -22.38 18.87 -2.34
N LYS A 110 -23.50 18.59 -1.64
CA LYS A 110 -24.48 17.58 -2.06
C LYS A 110 -25.09 17.90 -3.43
N LEU A 111 -25.50 19.15 -3.65
CA LEU A 111 -26.00 19.59 -4.95
C LEU A 111 -24.95 19.43 -6.04
N ARG A 112 -23.69 19.78 -5.76
CA ARG A 112 -22.58 19.61 -6.73
C ARG A 112 -22.38 18.16 -7.15
N ILE A 113 -22.47 17.21 -6.20
CA ILE A 113 -22.38 15.78 -6.48
C ILE A 113 -23.59 15.29 -7.29
N LEU A 114 -24.80 15.75 -6.98
CA LEU A 114 -26.00 15.41 -7.74
C LEU A 114 -25.96 15.90 -9.19
N LEU A 115 -25.29 17.03 -9.44
CA LEU A 115 -25.12 17.58 -10.79
C LEU A 115 -23.93 16.96 -11.55
N GLU A 116 -23.18 16.03 -10.95
CA GLU A 116 -22.05 15.36 -11.59
C GLU A 116 -22.41 14.72 -12.94
N PRO A 117 -23.57 14.05 -13.12
CA PRO A 117 -23.94 13.44 -14.41
C PRO A 117 -24.10 14.43 -15.56
N LEU A 118 -24.17 15.73 -15.30
CA LEU A 118 -24.22 16.80 -16.30
C LEU A 118 -22.84 17.33 -16.69
N VAL A 119 -21.79 16.96 -15.98
CA VAL A 119 -20.43 17.40 -16.30
C VAL A 119 -19.93 16.63 -17.53
N PRO A 120 -19.43 17.32 -18.58
CA PRO A 120 -18.87 16.65 -19.75
C PRO A 120 -17.70 15.75 -19.41
N ALA A 121 -17.65 14.57 -20.05
CA ALA A 121 -16.50 13.67 -19.93
C ALA A 121 -15.27 14.25 -20.62
N LYS A 122 -14.10 14.03 -20.03
CA LYS A 122 -12.81 14.35 -20.65
C LYS A 122 -12.53 13.35 -21.77
N ARG A 123 -12.13 13.84 -22.95
CA ARG A 123 -11.98 13.00 -24.16
C ARG A 123 -10.57 12.94 -24.72
N ASP A 124 -9.63 13.72 -24.18
CA ASP A 124 -8.28 13.83 -24.74
C ASP A 124 -7.36 12.66 -24.38
N GLY A 125 -7.79 11.77 -23.47
CA GLY A 125 -7.03 10.59 -23.05
C GLY A 125 -5.75 10.91 -22.26
N SER A 126 -5.47 12.18 -21.96
CA SER A 126 -4.31 12.56 -21.15
C SER A 126 -4.50 12.12 -19.70
N ASP A 127 -3.40 11.76 -19.04
CA ASP A 127 -3.40 11.50 -17.61
C ASP A 127 -3.75 12.78 -16.82
N GLU A 128 -4.38 12.62 -15.69
CA GLU A 128 -4.73 13.74 -14.81
C GLU A 128 -4.54 13.36 -13.34
N SER A 129 -4.38 14.38 -12.50
CA SER A 129 -4.28 14.16 -11.06
C SER A 129 -5.62 13.73 -10.46
N LEU A 130 -5.57 12.99 -9.35
CA LEU A 130 -6.75 12.67 -8.56
C LEU A 130 -7.52 13.95 -8.19
N ALA A 131 -6.80 15.00 -7.79
CA ALA A 131 -7.42 16.26 -7.38
C ALA A 131 -8.15 16.94 -8.53
N ASP A 132 -7.56 17.01 -9.71
CA ASP A 132 -8.20 17.61 -10.89
C ASP A 132 -9.44 16.83 -11.31
N PHE A 133 -9.35 15.50 -11.33
CA PHE A 133 -10.48 14.64 -11.62
C PHE A 133 -11.64 14.85 -10.64
N VAL A 134 -11.36 14.71 -9.34
CA VAL A 134 -12.41 14.83 -8.31
C VAL A 134 -12.99 16.24 -8.28
N ARG A 135 -12.15 17.26 -8.40
CA ARG A 135 -12.59 18.67 -8.44
C ARG A 135 -13.50 18.96 -9.63
N ARG A 136 -13.12 18.43 -10.79
CA ARG A 136 -13.89 18.56 -12.04
C ARG A 136 -15.23 17.81 -11.96
N ARG A 137 -15.22 16.57 -11.48
CA ARG A 137 -16.40 15.70 -11.43
C ARG A 137 -17.30 15.96 -10.24
N LEU A 138 -16.76 15.89 -9.04
CA LEU A 138 -17.54 15.87 -7.79
C LEU A 138 -17.43 17.19 -6.97
N GLY A 139 -16.47 18.05 -7.31
CA GLY A 139 -16.25 19.33 -6.67
C GLY A 139 -15.20 19.30 -5.55
N ARG A 140 -14.78 20.50 -5.12
CA ARG A 140 -13.71 20.70 -4.14
C ARG A 140 -14.00 20.05 -2.79
N GLU A 141 -15.23 20.14 -2.33
CA GLU A 141 -15.62 19.60 -1.02
C GLU A 141 -15.51 18.06 -0.98
N ALA A 142 -15.84 17.38 -2.09
CA ALA A 142 -15.66 15.94 -2.22
C ALA A 142 -14.17 15.55 -2.21
N LEU A 143 -13.32 16.35 -2.86
CA LEU A 143 -11.88 16.17 -2.80
C LEU A 143 -11.35 16.29 -1.37
N GLU A 144 -11.58 17.40 -0.72
CA GLU A 144 -10.98 17.73 0.58
C GLU A 144 -11.49 16.85 1.72
N ARG A 145 -12.79 16.51 1.72
CA ARG A 145 -13.41 15.79 2.82
C ARG A 145 -13.41 14.28 2.69
N VAL A 146 -13.31 13.75 1.46
CA VAL A 146 -13.45 12.31 1.25
C VAL A 146 -12.31 11.74 0.40
N ALA A 147 -12.13 12.19 -0.84
CA ALA A 147 -11.18 11.57 -1.75
C ALA A 147 -9.73 11.69 -1.23
N GLN A 148 -9.31 12.89 -0.81
CA GLN A 148 -7.96 13.12 -0.28
C GLN A 148 -7.68 12.25 0.96
N PRO A 149 -8.49 12.22 2.04
CA PRO A 149 -8.16 11.42 3.21
C PRO A 149 -8.25 9.91 2.95
N MET A 150 -9.18 9.44 2.11
CA MET A 150 -9.27 8.03 1.74
C MET A 150 -8.03 7.57 0.97
N VAL A 151 -7.55 8.39 0.03
CA VAL A 151 -6.37 8.10 -0.77
C VAL A 151 -5.07 8.28 0.02
N ALA A 152 -5.02 9.26 0.92
CA ALA A 152 -3.89 9.43 1.83
C ALA A 152 -3.70 8.20 2.74
N GLY A 153 -4.78 7.52 3.13
CA GLY A 153 -4.71 6.27 3.89
C GLY A 153 -4.14 5.08 3.12
N ILE A 154 -4.14 5.14 1.77
CA ILE A 154 -3.66 4.05 0.90
C ILE A 154 -2.27 4.37 0.33
N TYR A 155 -2.13 5.53 -0.32
CA TYR A 155 -0.93 5.93 -1.06
C TYR A 155 -0.04 6.92 -0.32
N THR A 156 -0.54 7.53 0.77
CA THR A 156 0.13 8.61 1.52
C THR A 156 0.61 9.78 0.63
N ALA A 157 -0.08 9.97 -0.50
CA ALA A 157 0.30 10.85 -1.59
C ALA A 157 -0.42 12.21 -1.54
N ASP A 158 0.16 13.19 -2.25
CA ASP A 158 -0.50 14.44 -2.56
C ASP A 158 -1.48 14.21 -3.74
N PRO A 159 -2.79 14.40 -3.55
CA PRO A 159 -3.78 14.21 -4.61
C PRO A 159 -3.60 15.17 -5.80
N GLU A 160 -2.94 16.31 -5.61
CA GLU A 160 -2.64 17.26 -6.70
C GLU A 160 -1.61 16.70 -7.70
N ARG A 161 -0.81 15.75 -7.29
CA ARG A 161 0.24 15.13 -8.10
C ARG A 161 -0.05 13.68 -8.47
N LEU A 162 -0.89 12.99 -7.70
CA LEU A 162 -1.17 11.56 -7.84
C LEU A 162 -1.93 11.26 -9.13
N SER A 163 -1.36 10.45 -10.01
CA SER A 163 -1.99 9.98 -11.24
C SER A 163 -3.23 9.13 -10.96
N LEU A 164 -4.36 9.53 -11.49
CA LEU A 164 -5.57 8.73 -11.42
C LEU A 164 -5.45 7.45 -12.28
N ARG A 165 -4.82 7.57 -13.45
CA ARG A 165 -4.58 6.45 -14.37
C ARG A 165 -3.72 5.35 -13.75
N ALA A 166 -2.71 5.73 -12.97
CA ALA A 166 -1.81 4.77 -12.32
C ALA A 166 -2.40 4.13 -11.06
N THR A 167 -3.34 4.79 -10.38
CA THR A 167 -3.81 4.36 -9.06
C THR A 167 -5.24 3.83 -9.05
N MET A 168 -6.14 4.48 -9.79
CA MET A 168 -7.57 4.19 -9.78
C MET A 168 -8.20 4.30 -11.19
N PRO A 169 -7.67 3.57 -12.20
CA PRO A 169 -8.13 3.67 -13.60
C PRO A 169 -9.62 3.40 -13.77
N GLN A 170 -10.22 2.59 -12.87
CA GLN A 170 -11.66 2.26 -12.92
C GLN A 170 -12.57 3.50 -12.91
N PHE A 171 -12.15 4.63 -12.35
CA PHE A 171 -12.95 5.85 -12.37
C PHE A 171 -12.87 6.55 -13.73
N LEU A 172 -11.73 6.46 -14.42
CA LEU A 172 -11.60 6.92 -15.81
C LEU A 172 -12.44 6.05 -16.75
N ASP A 173 -12.45 4.73 -16.54
CA ASP A 173 -13.28 3.80 -17.32
C ASP A 173 -14.77 4.10 -17.12
N MET A 174 -15.21 4.34 -15.88
CA MET A 174 -16.58 4.75 -15.60
C MET A 174 -16.96 6.06 -16.31
N GLU A 175 -16.08 7.06 -16.30
CA GLU A 175 -16.31 8.31 -17.03
C GLU A 175 -16.39 8.07 -18.53
N LYS A 176 -15.50 7.26 -19.09
CA LYS A 176 -15.44 6.95 -20.52
C LYS A 176 -16.68 6.17 -20.98
N GLU A 177 -17.11 5.16 -20.22
CA GLU A 177 -18.19 4.25 -20.60
C GLU A 177 -19.57 4.85 -20.33
N HIS A 178 -19.74 5.55 -19.21
CA HIS A 178 -21.04 6.05 -18.75
C HIS A 178 -21.19 7.58 -18.84
N GLY A 179 -20.12 8.29 -19.23
CA GLY A 179 -20.08 9.77 -19.24
C GLY A 179 -20.11 10.38 -17.84
N SER A 180 -20.16 9.56 -16.78
CA SER A 180 -20.36 9.97 -15.39
C SER A 180 -19.85 8.91 -14.44
N VAL A 181 -19.12 9.33 -13.41
CA VAL A 181 -18.67 8.45 -12.33
C VAL A 181 -19.86 7.96 -11.50
N VAL A 182 -20.81 8.84 -11.22
CA VAL A 182 -22.00 8.47 -10.44
C VAL A 182 -22.85 7.44 -11.18
N ARG A 183 -23.06 7.63 -12.50
CA ARG A 183 -23.77 6.63 -13.32
C ARG A 183 -23.01 5.30 -13.40
N GLY A 184 -21.70 5.33 -13.59
CA GLY A 184 -20.86 4.14 -13.59
C GLY A 184 -20.91 3.39 -12.25
N MET A 185 -20.91 4.11 -11.12
CA MET A 185 -21.09 3.51 -9.80
C MET A 185 -22.46 2.85 -9.64
N TRP A 186 -23.52 3.42 -10.18
CA TRP A 186 -24.85 2.79 -10.15
C TRP A 186 -24.91 1.51 -10.98
N ALA A 187 -24.36 1.52 -12.19
CA ALA A 187 -24.27 0.32 -13.02
C ALA A 187 -23.52 -0.79 -12.29
N LYS A 188 -22.34 -0.49 -11.75
CA LYS A 188 -21.51 -1.45 -11.02
C LYS A 188 -22.17 -1.93 -9.72
N SER A 189 -22.93 -1.09 -9.01
CA SER A 189 -23.60 -1.50 -7.76
C SER A 189 -24.69 -2.53 -7.98
N SER A 190 -25.38 -2.51 -9.12
CA SER A 190 -26.36 -3.53 -9.47
C SER A 190 -25.71 -4.89 -9.74
N GLU A 191 -24.55 -4.90 -10.38
CA GLU A 191 -23.74 -6.11 -10.64
C GLU A 191 -23.14 -6.68 -9.33
N MET A 192 -22.59 -5.83 -8.48
CA MET A 192 -22.02 -6.21 -7.17
C MET A 192 -23.10 -6.75 -6.22
N SER A 193 -24.31 -6.21 -6.24
CA SER A 193 -25.43 -6.73 -5.43
C SER A 193 -25.85 -8.12 -5.87
N ALA A 194 -25.69 -8.47 -7.12
CA ALA A 194 -25.95 -9.80 -7.65
C ALA A 194 -24.80 -10.79 -7.36
N ALA A 195 -23.57 -10.30 -7.22
CA ALA A 195 -22.36 -11.12 -7.00
C ALA A 195 -21.92 -11.21 -5.54
N SER A 196 -22.34 -10.31 -4.66
CA SER A 196 -21.91 -10.24 -3.25
C SER A 196 -22.70 -11.18 -2.36
N GLY A 197 -22.24 -12.42 -2.27
CA GLY A 197 -22.53 -13.27 -1.12
C GLY A 197 -21.73 -12.80 0.11
N PRO A 198 -22.19 -13.14 1.35
CA PRO A 198 -21.58 -12.70 2.60
C PRO A 198 -20.19 -13.26 2.91
N ARG A 199 -19.51 -13.88 1.96
CA ARG A 199 -18.32 -14.74 2.17
C ARG A 199 -16.96 -14.06 1.90
N TYR A 200 -16.89 -12.85 1.38
CA TYR A 200 -15.60 -12.26 1.03
C TYR A 200 -15.31 -10.98 1.82
N SER A 201 -14.27 -11.06 2.66
CA SER A 201 -13.66 -9.89 3.28
C SER A 201 -12.84 -9.13 2.23
N MET A 202 -12.96 -7.79 2.18
CA MET A 202 -12.13 -6.94 1.31
C MET A 202 -10.64 -7.07 1.64
N PHE A 203 -10.31 -7.31 2.91
CA PHE A 203 -8.93 -7.47 3.39
C PHE A 203 -8.75 -8.83 4.05
N LEU A 204 -7.62 -9.45 3.75
CA LEU A 204 -7.15 -10.67 4.39
C LEU A 204 -5.85 -10.40 5.13
N SER A 205 -5.67 -11.05 6.27
CA SER A 205 -4.42 -11.01 7.05
C SER A 205 -4.03 -12.43 7.44
N LEU A 206 -2.85 -12.60 8.02
CA LEU A 206 -2.43 -13.87 8.61
C LEU A 206 -2.66 -13.83 10.13
N ALA A 207 -3.20 -14.88 10.72
CA ALA A 207 -3.53 -14.95 12.15
C ALA A 207 -2.31 -14.68 13.03
N SER A 208 -1.14 -15.16 12.65
CA SER A 208 0.14 -14.99 13.32
C SER A 208 0.89 -13.69 12.95
N GLY A 209 0.29 -12.82 12.09
CA GLY A 209 0.89 -11.59 11.59
C GLY A 209 1.44 -11.70 10.18
N MET A 210 1.56 -10.54 9.51
CA MET A 210 2.01 -10.50 8.12
C MET A 210 3.46 -10.95 7.92
N GLU A 211 4.31 -10.88 8.95
CA GLU A 211 5.68 -11.39 8.90
C GLU A 211 5.75 -12.90 8.67
N ARG A 212 4.68 -13.63 8.99
CA ARG A 212 4.58 -15.07 8.71
C ARG A 212 4.76 -15.40 7.23
N LEU A 213 4.27 -14.53 6.34
CA LEU A 213 4.49 -14.68 4.90
C LEU A 213 5.98 -14.63 4.54
N VAL A 214 6.72 -13.71 5.14
CA VAL A 214 8.17 -13.56 4.94
C VAL A 214 8.92 -14.76 5.50
N SER A 215 8.62 -15.15 6.73
CA SER A 215 9.24 -16.30 7.39
C SER A 215 9.05 -17.57 6.57
N ARG A 216 7.83 -17.78 6.06
CA ARG A 216 7.52 -18.96 5.24
C ARG A 216 8.25 -18.95 3.90
N LEU A 217 8.42 -17.77 3.27
CA LEU A 217 9.25 -17.63 2.06
C LEU A 217 10.72 -17.96 2.33
N VAL A 218 11.26 -17.50 3.46
CA VAL A 218 12.65 -17.82 3.87
C VAL A 218 12.82 -19.31 4.15
N GLU A 219 11.87 -19.95 4.81
CA GLU A 219 11.87 -21.40 5.06
C GLU A 219 11.92 -22.26 3.77
N GLU A 220 11.38 -21.75 2.65
CA GLU A 220 11.43 -22.40 1.34
C GLU A 220 12.80 -22.27 0.64
N LEU A 221 13.68 -21.41 1.13
CA LEU A 221 15.00 -21.22 0.55
C LEU A 221 15.99 -22.25 1.13
N PRO A 222 16.92 -22.78 0.32
CA PRO A 222 18.03 -23.56 0.85
C PRO A 222 18.87 -22.78 1.85
N SER A 223 19.47 -23.46 2.78
CA SER A 223 20.40 -22.85 3.72
C SER A 223 21.51 -22.08 2.98
N GLY A 224 21.81 -20.85 3.45
CA GLY A 224 22.84 -20.01 2.86
C GLY A 224 22.42 -19.20 1.61
N THR A 225 21.20 -19.41 1.09
CA THR A 225 20.66 -18.60 -0.04
C THR A 225 20.47 -17.14 0.35
N LEU A 226 19.88 -16.89 1.51
CA LEU A 226 19.65 -15.52 2.02
C LEU A 226 20.84 -15.05 2.84
N ARG A 227 21.38 -13.89 2.49
CA ARG A 227 22.48 -13.20 3.17
C ARG A 227 22.02 -11.80 3.58
N THR A 228 21.76 -11.63 4.86
CA THR A 228 21.36 -10.36 5.47
C THR A 228 22.58 -9.54 5.90
N GLY A 229 22.41 -8.21 6.03
CA GLY A 229 23.50 -7.29 6.34
C GLY A 229 24.49 -7.08 5.19
N VAL A 230 24.09 -7.40 3.95
CA VAL A 230 24.93 -7.31 2.75
C VAL A 230 24.29 -6.32 1.78
N ALA A 231 24.81 -5.10 1.73
CA ALA A 231 24.33 -4.04 0.86
C ALA A 231 25.02 -4.08 -0.50
N ALA A 232 24.25 -4.23 -1.58
CA ALA A 232 24.75 -4.03 -2.94
C ALA A 232 25.05 -2.53 -3.16
N GLN A 233 26.25 -2.23 -3.65
CA GLN A 233 26.74 -0.88 -3.90
C GLN A 233 26.66 -0.51 -5.38
N CYS A 234 27.15 -1.37 -6.26
CA CYS A 234 27.03 -1.23 -7.69
C CYS A 234 26.97 -2.61 -8.35
N ILE A 235 26.56 -2.62 -9.62
CA ILE A 235 26.65 -3.80 -10.49
C ILE A 235 27.41 -3.42 -11.76
N SER A 236 28.03 -4.38 -12.39
CA SER A 236 28.70 -4.22 -13.69
C SER A 236 28.48 -5.44 -14.56
N GLN A 237 28.43 -5.23 -15.87
CA GLN A 237 28.31 -6.32 -16.83
C GLN A 237 29.72 -6.89 -17.14
N THR A 238 29.81 -8.21 -17.21
CA THR A 238 31.04 -8.93 -17.56
C THR A 238 30.85 -9.72 -18.86
N SER A 239 31.90 -10.31 -19.37
CA SER A 239 31.81 -11.17 -20.58
C SER A 239 30.94 -12.43 -20.38
N GLY A 240 30.71 -12.85 -19.14
CA GLY A 240 29.96 -14.06 -18.77
C GLY A 240 28.67 -13.79 -17.96
N GLY A 241 28.32 -12.56 -17.69
CA GLY A 241 27.16 -12.25 -16.88
C GLY A 241 27.29 -10.93 -16.11
N TRP A 242 27.10 -10.97 -14.81
CA TRP A 242 27.01 -9.82 -13.94
C TRP A 242 27.94 -9.94 -12.74
N ARG A 243 28.51 -8.82 -12.34
CA ARG A 243 29.28 -8.66 -11.10
C ARG A 243 28.55 -7.69 -10.18
N VAL A 244 28.31 -8.12 -8.96
CA VAL A 244 27.65 -7.34 -7.91
C VAL A 244 28.66 -7.02 -6.81
N GLU A 245 29.00 -5.75 -6.65
CA GLU A 245 29.88 -5.28 -5.59
C GLU A 245 29.05 -4.92 -4.36
N CYS A 246 29.44 -5.48 -3.23
CA CYS A 246 28.74 -5.35 -1.97
C CYS A 246 29.64 -4.80 -0.88
N SER A 247 29.06 -4.40 0.24
CA SER A 247 29.76 -3.90 1.43
C SER A 247 30.82 -4.86 1.97
N ASN A 248 30.69 -6.15 1.74
CA ASN A 248 31.54 -7.21 2.30
C ASN A 248 32.06 -8.24 1.28
N GLY A 249 32.08 -7.89 0.01
CA GLY A 249 32.62 -8.76 -1.03
C GLY A 249 31.98 -8.54 -2.40
N VAL A 250 32.32 -9.43 -3.31
CA VAL A 250 31.85 -9.41 -4.70
C VAL A 250 31.15 -10.74 -5.00
N PHE A 251 30.04 -10.65 -5.73
CA PHE A 251 29.31 -11.81 -6.25
C PHE A 251 29.30 -11.76 -7.78
N GLU A 252 29.47 -12.91 -8.41
CA GLU A 252 29.28 -13.07 -9.84
C GLU A 252 28.04 -13.94 -10.09
N ALA A 253 27.27 -13.59 -11.13
CA ALA A 253 26.03 -14.28 -11.47
C ALA A 253 25.72 -14.16 -12.97
N ASP A 254 25.06 -15.16 -13.54
CA ASP A 254 24.59 -15.13 -14.93
C ASP A 254 23.45 -14.11 -15.12
N ALA A 255 22.70 -13.85 -14.04
CA ALA A 255 21.59 -12.87 -14.05
C ALA A 255 21.38 -12.21 -12.69
N VAL A 256 20.85 -10.98 -12.69
CA VAL A 256 20.58 -10.17 -11.48
C VAL A 256 19.15 -9.66 -11.49
N CYS A 257 18.45 -9.82 -10.37
CA CYS A 257 17.19 -9.16 -10.10
C CYS A 257 17.39 -8.08 -9.04
N LEU A 258 17.17 -6.80 -9.38
CA LEU A 258 17.16 -5.71 -8.43
C LEU A 258 15.77 -5.56 -7.84
N ALA A 259 15.55 -6.15 -6.66
CA ALA A 259 14.30 -6.04 -5.89
C ALA A 259 14.40 -4.92 -4.85
N LEU A 260 14.76 -3.72 -5.30
CA LEU A 260 15.06 -2.54 -4.50
C LEU A 260 13.98 -1.47 -4.64
N GLY A 261 13.96 -0.45 -3.77
CA GLY A 261 13.25 0.80 -4.06
C GLY A 261 13.88 1.54 -5.25
N ALA A 262 13.10 2.35 -5.97
CA ALA A 262 13.61 3.05 -7.16
C ALA A 262 14.85 3.92 -6.89
N PRO A 263 14.99 4.64 -5.77
CA PRO A 263 16.21 5.41 -5.49
C PRO A 263 17.47 4.52 -5.35
N ASP A 264 17.34 3.36 -4.71
CA ASP A 264 18.45 2.44 -4.54
C ASP A 264 18.78 1.72 -5.86
N ALA A 265 17.77 1.32 -6.63
CA ALA A 265 17.96 0.74 -7.96
C ALA A 265 18.64 1.74 -8.90
N SER A 266 18.25 3.02 -8.86
CA SER A 266 18.92 4.10 -9.60
C SER A 266 20.41 4.19 -9.26
N ARG A 267 20.74 4.20 -7.97
CA ARG A 267 22.15 4.29 -7.50
C ARG A 267 22.97 3.09 -7.97
N VAL A 268 22.43 1.90 -7.89
CA VAL A 268 23.13 0.65 -8.27
C VAL A 268 23.35 0.56 -9.78
N LEU A 269 22.48 1.17 -10.60
CA LEU A 269 22.52 1.15 -12.07
C LEU A 269 23.29 2.32 -12.69
N ALA A 270 23.68 3.32 -11.91
CA ALA A 270 24.19 4.61 -12.42
C ALA A 270 25.35 4.48 -13.40
N ASP A 271 26.27 3.55 -13.16
CA ASP A 271 27.46 3.33 -13.99
C ASP A 271 27.19 2.48 -15.25
N ILE A 272 26.06 1.78 -15.30
CA ILE A 272 25.70 0.89 -16.42
C ILE A 272 24.80 1.62 -17.41
N ASP A 273 23.76 2.26 -16.90
CA ASP A 273 22.74 2.92 -17.71
C ASP A 273 22.25 4.17 -16.98
N SER A 274 22.87 5.29 -17.31
CA SER A 274 22.55 6.58 -16.70
C SER A 274 21.15 7.10 -17.06
N GLU A 275 20.58 6.68 -18.20
CA GLU A 275 19.22 7.04 -18.60
C GLU A 275 18.18 6.26 -17.77
N LEU A 276 18.34 4.96 -17.67
CA LEU A 276 17.51 4.11 -16.80
C LEU A 276 17.62 4.54 -15.35
N ALA A 277 18.81 4.80 -14.85
CA ALA A 277 19.04 5.31 -13.50
C ALA A 277 18.37 6.67 -13.29
N GLY A 278 18.41 7.58 -14.27
CA GLY A 278 17.73 8.85 -14.26
C GLY A 278 16.21 8.73 -14.17
N GLU A 279 15.59 7.85 -14.96
CA GLU A 279 14.14 7.58 -14.88
C GLU A 279 13.72 7.06 -13.48
N LEU A 280 14.50 6.14 -12.91
CA LEU A 280 14.26 5.63 -11.54
C LEU A 280 14.42 6.72 -10.49
N ALA A 281 15.43 7.60 -10.60
CA ALA A 281 15.68 8.70 -9.66
C ALA A 281 14.53 9.71 -9.61
N THR A 282 13.75 9.85 -10.68
CA THR A 282 12.61 10.78 -10.74
C THR A 282 11.39 10.29 -9.98
N ILE A 283 11.36 9.04 -9.52
CA ILE A 283 10.25 8.50 -8.72
C ILE A 283 10.42 8.98 -7.28
N ASN A 284 9.58 9.91 -6.87
CA ASN A 284 9.54 10.41 -5.51
C ASN A 284 9.04 9.35 -4.52
N TYR A 285 9.51 9.43 -3.29
CA TYR A 285 9.06 8.57 -2.19
C TYR A 285 8.63 9.40 -0.99
N ALA A 286 7.49 9.05 -0.42
CA ALA A 286 7.07 9.60 0.86
C ALA A 286 7.54 8.70 2.01
N SER A 287 7.86 9.34 3.13
CA SER A 287 8.15 8.66 4.39
C SER A 287 6.89 8.65 5.25
N THR A 288 6.73 7.60 6.06
CA THR A 288 5.62 7.43 6.99
C THR A 288 6.09 6.87 8.32
N ALA A 289 5.25 6.91 9.31
CA ALA A 289 5.42 6.16 10.54
C ALA A 289 4.09 5.51 10.95
N THR A 290 4.17 4.34 11.56
CA THR A 290 3.07 3.70 12.27
C THR A 290 3.29 3.86 13.77
N VAL A 291 2.23 4.20 14.49
CA VAL A 291 2.21 4.31 15.95
C VAL A 291 1.17 3.33 16.46
N ASN A 292 1.62 2.19 16.97
CA ASN A 292 0.77 1.21 17.63
C ASN A 292 0.61 1.58 19.10
N LEU A 293 -0.61 1.60 19.58
CA LEU A 293 -0.96 1.96 20.95
C LEU A 293 -1.88 0.87 21.54
N VAL A 294 -1.53 0.41 22.72
CA VAL A 294 -2.33 -0.56 23.49
C VAL A 294 -2.97 0.17 24.66
N TYR A 295 -4.27 0.01 24.82
CA TYR A 295 -5.03 0.61 25.91
C TYR A 295 -5.78 -0.46 26.70
N GLU A 296 -6.18 -0.14 27.94
CA GLU A 296 -7.20 -0.91 28.64
C GLU A 296 -8.52 -0.82 27.89
N ARG A 297 -9.22 -1.94 27.75
CA ARG A 297 -10.53 -2.00 27.06
C ARG A 297 -11.58 -1.15 27.77
N SER A 298 -11.53 -1.05 29.07
CA SER A 298 -12.40 -0.18 29.89
C SER A 298 -12.34 1.27 29.48
N GLY A 299 -11.14 1.78 29.19
CA GLY A 299 -10.90 3.13 28.70
C GLY A 299 -11.30 3.36 27.24
N ALA A 300 -11.52 2.29 26.48
CA ALA A 300 -11.83 2.32 25.05
C ALA A 300 -13.31 2.02 24.72
N SER A 301 -14.20 2.10 25.69
CA SER A 301 -15.62 1.76 25.54
C SER A 301 -16.38 2.64 24.53
N ARG A 302 -15.86 3.82 24.20
CA ARG A 302 -16.44 4.76 23.23
C ARG A 302 -15.99 4.52 21.80
N LEU A 303 -15.02 3.62 21.56
CA LEU A 303 -14.58 3.33 20.19
C LEU A 303 -15.73 2.71 19.39
N PRO A 304 -16.03 3.24 18.20
CA PRO A 304 -17.08 2.68 17.36
C PRO A 304 -16.71 1.28 16.85
N GLU A 305 -17.69 0.44 16.59
CA GLU A 305 -17.50 -0.82 15.87
C GLU A 305 -17.23 -0.52 14.39
N ALA A 306 -15.94 -0.43 14.06
CA ALA A 306 -15.44 0.00 12.76
C ALA A 306 -14.02 -0.49 12.51
N ALA A 307 -13.58 -0.49 11.26
CA ALA A 307 -12.18 -0.74 10.90
C ALA A 307 -11.23 0.39 11.35
N GLY A 308 -11.74 1.62 11.39
CA GLY A 308 -10.97 2.80 11.73
C GLY A 308 -11.51 4.08 11.10
N PHE A 309 -10.65 5.09 11.00
CA PHE A 309 -10.99 6.37 10.40
C PHE A 309 -9.81 6.99 9.66
N VAL A 310 -10.12 7.92 8.76
CA VAL A 310 -9.14 8.76 8.05
C VAL A 310 -9.34 10.23 8.43
N VAL A 311 -8.27 11.02 8.30
CA VAL A 311 -8.26 12.43 8.69
C VAL A 311 -7.96 13.30 7.49
N PRO A 312 -8.87 14.20 7.10
CA PRO A 312 -8.61 15.19 6.06
C PRO A 312 -7.40 16.06 6.42
N ALA A 313 -6.57 16.38 5.44
CA ALA A 313 -5.41 17.26 5.64
C ALA A 313 -5.83 18.65 6.15
N THR A 314 -7.05 19.09 5.83
CA THR A 314 -7.64 20.35 6.29
C THR A 314 -7.88 20.41 7.81
N GLU A 315 -7.89 19.26 8.50
CA GLU A 315 -8.03 19.20 9.97
C GLU A 315 -6.72 19.51 10.71
N GLY A 316 -5.56 19.49 10.03
CA GLY A 316 -4.26 19.89 10.59
C GLY A 316 -3.76 19.03 11.75
N ARG A 317 -4.13 17.75 11.80
CA ARG A 317 -3.78 16.82 12.88
C ARG A 317 -2.46 16.11 12.62
N ALA A 318 -1.90 15.52 13.67
CA ALA A 318 -0.65 14.75 13.57
C ALA A 318 -0.84 13.44 12.82
N LEU A 319 -1.96 12.74 13.05
CA LEU A 319 -2.29 11.50 12.35
C LEU A 319 -3.10 11.74 11.07
N ILE A 320 -2.86 10.93 10.05
CA ILE A 320 -3.60 10.94 8.78
C ILE A 320 -4.67 9.84 8.71
N ALA A 321 -4.53 8.78 9.51
CA ALA A 321 -5.49 7.69 9.64
C ALA A 321 -5.27 6.93 10.95
N CYS A 322 -6.27 6.16 11.37
CA CYS A 322 -6.18 5.25 12.49
C CYS A 322 -6.99 3.97 12.20
N THR A 323 -6.40 2.81 12.48
CA THR A 323 -7.07 1.50 12.45
C THR A 323 -7.37 1.03 13.87
N PHE A 324 -8.57 0.54 14.13
CA PHE A 324 -8.95 -0.18 15.35
C PHE A 324 -8.63 -1.67 15.14
N VAL A 325 -7.42 -2.07 15.51
CA VAL A 325 -6.79 -3.31 15.04
C VAL A 325 -7.55 -4.54 15.51
N ASP A 326 -7.89 -4.63 16.79
CA ASP A 326 -8.62 -5.75 17.37
C ASP A 326 -10.11 -5.76 16.99
N LYS A 327 -10.65 -4.64 16.52
CA LYS A 327 -11.98 -4.58 15.91
C LYS A 327 -11.95 -5.02 14.45
N LYS A 328 -10.86 -4.71 13.72
CA LYS A 328 -10.69 -5.09 12.32
C LYS A 328 -10.41 -6.59 12.16
N PHE A 329 -9.52 -7.16 12.98
CA PHE A 329 -9.11 -8.57 12.93
C PHE A 329 -9.19 -9.22 14.33
N GLU A 330 -9.50 -10.52 14.36
CA GLU A 330 -9.46 -11.32 15.59
C GLU A 330 -8.03 -11.62 16.03
N GLY A 331 -7.84 -11.87 17.33
CA GLY A 331 -6.58 -12.34 17.89
C GLY A 331 -5.46 -11.28 17.94
N ARG A 332 -5.78 -9.98 17.77
CA ARG A 332 -4.78 -8.91 17.76
C ARG A 332 -4.49 -8.28 19.12
N ALA A 333 -5.40 -8.39 20.06
CA ALA A 333 -5.26 -7.81 21.41
C ALA A 333 -5.32 -8.86 22.50
N ALA A 334 -4.56 -8.67 23.57
CA ALA A 334 -4.66 -9.47 24.76
C ALA A 334 -6.03 -9.29 25.45
N PRO A 335 -6.51 -10.28 26.23
CA PRO A 335 -7.73 -10.12 27.03
C PRO A 335 -7.69 -8.84 27.87
N GLY A 336 -8.79 -8.08 27.87
CA GLY A 336 -8.89 -6.83 28.63
C GLY A 336 -8.20 -5.62 27.98
N THR A 337 -7.61 -5.77 26.78
CA THR A 337 -6.97 -4.67 26.06
C THR A 337 -7.63 -4.39 24.70
N THR A 338 -7.29 -3.25 24.11
CA THR A 338 -7.60 -2.88 22.73
C THR A 338 -6.35 -2.29 22.07
N VAL A 339 -6.21 -2.51 20.78
CA VAL A 339 -5.07 -2.04 19.99
C VAL A 339 -5.57 -1.09 18.91
N VAL A 340 -4.97 0.11 18.88
CA VAL A 340 -5.16 1.06 17.79
C VAL A 340 -3.84 1.33 17.10
N ARG A 341 -3.86 1.54 15.78
CA ARG A 341 -2.69 1.88 15.00
C ARG A 341 -2.92 3.16 14.22
N ALA A 342 -2.20 4.22 14.59
CA ALA A 342 -2.21 5.49 13.91
C ALA A 342 -1.14 5.53 12.82
N PHE A 343 -1.42 6.27 11.75
CA PHE A 343 -0.51 6.53 10.65
C PHE A 343 -0.15 8.01 10.64
N VAL A 344 1.15 8.30 10.50
CA VAL A 344 1.73 9.65 10.58
C VAL A 344 2.61 9.90 9.36
N GLY A 345 2.66 11.13 8.87
CA GLY A 345 3.54 11.52 7.76
C GLY A 345 2.84 11.52 6.40
N GLY A 346 3.51 10.96 5.39
CA GLY A 346 3.08 11.06 4.00
C GLY A 346 3.44 12.41 3.35
N ALA A 347 3.10 12.55 2.07
CA ALA A 347 3.48 13.72 1.26
C ALA A 347 2.93 15.04 1.80
N LEU A 348 1.73 15.03 2.41
CA LEU A 348 1.07 16.23 2.92
C LEU A 348 1.49 16.61 4.35
N SER A 349 2.08 15.68 5.12
CA SER A 349 2.43 15.91 6.54
C SER A 349 3.86 15.50 6.89
N PRO A 350 4.89 15.84 6.08
CA PRO A 350 6.26 15.38 6.32
C PRO A 350 6.88 15.96 7.61
N LYS A 351 6.36 17.07 8.10
CA LYS A 351 6.85 17.71 9.33
C LYS A 351 6.62 16.85 10.58
N SER A 352 5.54 16.06 10.61
CA SER A 352 5.23 15.18 11.75
C SER A 352 6.29 14.09 11.96
N LEU A 353 7.02 13.72 10.91
CA LEU A 353 8.11 12.74 10.98
C LEU A 353 9.40 13.27 11.60
N LYS A 354 9.51 14.59 11.82
CA LYS A 354 10.67 15.21 12.50
C LYS A 354 10.56 15.16 14.02
N LEU A 355 9.40 14.81 14.55
CA LEU A 355 9.18 14.63 15.98
C LEU A 355 10.00 13.43 16.49
N SER A 356 10.46 13.47 17.74
CA SER A 356 10.93 12.27 18.45
C SER A 356 9.79 11.26 18.59
N ASP A 357 10.10 10.01 18.93
CA ASP A 357 9.07 8.98 19.09
C ASP A 357 8.09 9.36 20.22
N ASP A 358 8.58 9.85 21.36
CA ASP A 358 7.73 10.28 22.47
C ASP A 358 6.83 11.46 22.08
N ALA A 359 7.37 12.48 21.41
CA ALA A 359 6.59 13.62 20.95
C ALA A 359 5.55 13.23 19.88
N MET A 360 5.88 12.22 19.06
CA MET A 360 4.94 11.68 18.07
C MET A 360 3.79 10.92 18.75
N VAL A 361 4.12 10.07 19.73
CA VAL A 361 3.12 9.35 20.54
C VAL A 361 2.21 10.34 21.25
N GLU A 362 2.76 11.36 21.92
CA GLU A 362 1.99 12.39 22.61
C GLU A 362 1.03 13.14 21.66
N ALA A 363 1.51 13.54 20.48
CA ALA A 363 0.69 14.23 19.48
C ALA A 363 -0.45 13.34 18.97
N VAL A 364 -0.16 12.06 18.71
CA VAL A 364 -1.16 11.07 18.26
C VAL A 364 -2.18 10.79 19.38
N CYS A 365 -1.76 10.58 20.62
CA CYS A 365 -2.65 10.36 21.75
C CYS A 365 -3.60 11.56 21.99
N ARG A 366 -3.09 12.78 21.90
CA ARG A 366 -3.90 14.00 21.98
C ARG A 366 -4.99 14.08 20.91
N ASP A 367 -4.67 13.72 19.67
CA ASP A 367 -5.65 13.69 18.59
C ASP A 367 -6.67 12.56 18.77
N LEU A 368 -6.21 11.36 19.18
CA LEU A 368 -7.09 10.23 19.49
C LEU A 368 -8.05 10.53 20.64
N ALA A 369 -7.55 11.15 21.72
CA ALA A 369 -8.39 11.53 22.85
C ALA A 369 -9.54 12.44 22.42
N ARG A 370 -9.27 13.46 21.58
CA ARG A 370 -10.28 14.38 21.04
C ARG A 370 -11.29 13.69 20.14
N LEU A 371 -10.83 12.80 19.25
CA LEU A 371 -11.67 12.16 18.24
C LEU A 371 -12.46 10.97 18.78
N THR A 372 -11.90 10.22 19.72
CA THR A 372 -12.43 8.92 20.16
C THR A 372 -12.71 8.83 21.64
N GLY A 373 -12.17 9.76 22.43
CA GLY A 373 -12.26 9.72 23.89
C GLY A 373 -11.33 8.67 24.54
N LEU A 374 -10.33 8.17 23.81
CA LEU A 374 -9.28 7.32 24.40
C LEU A 374 -8.48 8.10 25.43
N PRO A 375 -7.96 7.45 26.50
CA PRO A 375 -7.05 8.09 27.44
C PRO A 375 -5.79 8.63 26.74
N ASP A 376 -5.19 9.68 27.29
CA ASP A 376 -3.94 10.24 26.77
C ASP A 376 -2.72 9.32 27.01
N SER A 377 -2.84 8.38 27.93
CA SER A 377 -1.75 7.47 28.31
C SER A 377 -2.09 6.04 27.93
N PRO A 378 -1.48 5.48 26.88
CA PRO A 378 -1.59 4.07 26.54
C PRO A 378 -0.78 3.21 27.53
N LEU A 379 -1.14 1.93 27.67
CA LEU A 379 -0.35 0.93 28.41
C LEU A 379 1.00 0.65 27.73
N GLN A 380 1.00 0.73 26.39
CA GLN A 380 2.18 0.51 25.57
C GLN A 380 2.08 1.32 24.29
N SER A 381 3.21 1.84 23.81
CA SER A 381 3.36 2.46 22.51
C SER A 381 4.54 1.86 21.74
N LEU A 382 4.42 1.78 20.42
CA LEU A 382 5.47 1.35 19.52
C LEU A 382 5.43 2.23 18.26
N VAL A 383 6.50 2.98 18.04
CA VAL A 383 6.68 3.76 16.80
C VAL A 383 7.57 2.97 15.86
N HIS A 384 7.14 2.83 14.62
CA HIS A 384 7.96 2.29 13.54
C HIS A 384 8.00 3.25 12.36
N ARG A 385 9.20 3.65 11.94
CA ARG A 385 9.42 4.61 10.87
C ARG A 385 9.74 3.90 9.56
N HIS A 386 9.15 4.38 8.49
CA HIS A 386 9.35 3.88 7.13
C HIS A 386 9.91 5.02 6.26
N PRO A 387 11.22 5.30 6.34
CA PRO A 387 11.83 6.35 5.51
C PRO A 387 11.78 5.94 4.03
N ALA A 388 11.34 6.86 3.19
CA ALA A 388 11.27 6.68 1.73
C ALA A 388 10.70 5.30 1.31
N ALA A 389 9.57 4.87 1.92
CA ALA A 389 9.01 3.54 1.67
C ALA A 389 7.84 3.55 0.68
N MET A 390 7.17 4.70 0.50
CA MET A 390 5.97 4.80 -0.33
C MET A 390 6.24 5.57 -1.63
N PRO A 391 6.35 4.88 -2.78
CA PRO A 391 6.52 5.52 -4.07
C PRO A 391 5.30 6.37 -4.42
N GLN A 392 5.57 7.53 -5.03
CA GLN A 392 4.55 8.48 -5.42
C GLN A 392 4.27 8.34 -6.91
N TYR A 393 3.10 7.82 -7.24
CA TYR A 393 2.67 7.60 -8.63
C TYR A 393 2.10 8.89 -9.20
N GLU A 394 2.98 9.81 -9.55
CA GLU A 394 2.61 11.12 -10.08
C GLU A 394 2.08 11.03 -11.53
N VAL A 395 1.43 12.08 -12.00
CA VAL A 395 0.95 12.18 -13.39
C VAL A 395 2.10 11.83 -14.36
N GLY A 396 1.81 10.93 -15.32
CA GLY A 396 2.81 10.37 -16.24
C GLY A 396 3.57 9.15 -15.71
N HIS A 397 3.23 8.63 -14.52
CA HIS A 397 3.93 7.50 -13.89
C HIS A 397 3.96 6.25 -14.79
N LEU A 398 2.84 5.87 -15.42
CA LEU A 398 2.80 4.65 -16.26
C LEU A 398 3.67 4.79 -17.52
N ASP A 399 3.79 5.99 -18.07
CA ASP A 399 4.66 6.24 -19.22
C ASP A 399 6.13 6.14 -18.80
N ARG A 400 6.47 6.62 -17.60
CA ARG A 400 7.81 6.41 -16.98
C ARG A 400 8.09 4.94 -16.74
N VAL A 401 7.15 4.19 -16.18
CA VAL A 401 7.29 2.73 -15.98
C VAL A 401 7.57 2.04 -17.32
N GLY A 402 6.89 2.42 -18.40
CA GLY A 402 7.17 1.90 -19.74
C GLY A 402 8.60 2.16 -20.20
N ARG A 403 9.16 3.36 -19.94
CA ARG A 403 10.56 3.66 -20.27
C ARG A 403 11.54 2.86 -19.41
N ILE A 404 11.26 2.72 -18.11
CA ILE A 404 12.06 1.88 -17.19
C ILE A 404 12.04 0.42 -17.64
N GLU A 405 10.88 -0.12 -18.01
CA GLU A 405 10.77 -1.50 -18.51
C GLU A 405 11.54 -1.69 -19.84
N ALA A 406 11.45 -0.73 -20.75
CA ALA A 406 12.17 -0.74 -22.02
C ALA A 406 13.68 -0.65 -21.81
N GLY A 407 14.18 0.25 -20.94
CA GLY A 407 15.59 0.37 -20.59
C GLY A 407 16.15 -0.90 -19.98
N ALA A 408 15.47 -1.42 -18.93
CA ALA A 408 15.89 -2.68 -18.30
C ALA A 408 15.94 -3.85 -19.28
N GLY A 409 15.01 -3.91 -20.24
CA GLY A 409 14.95 -4.94 -21.27
C GLY A 409 16.12 -4.92 -22.28
N GLN A 410 16.92 -3.87 -22.33
CA GLN A 410 18.13 -3.80 -23.17
C GLN A 410 19.31 -4.55 -22.54
N HIS A 411 19.24 -4.86 -21.26
CA HIS A 411 20.29 -5.53 -20.52
C HIS A 411 19.91 -7.00 -20.27
N ARG A 412 20.42 -7.92 -21.09
CA ARG A 412 20.18 -9.35 -20.92
C ARG A 412 20.61 -9.83 -19.54
N GLY A 413 19.76 -10.59 -18.87
CA GLY A 413 20.03 -11.09 -17.52
C GLY A 413 19.82 -10.05 -16.40
N LEU A 414 19.25 -8.87 -16.70
CA LEU A 414 18.85 -7.88 -15.71
C LEU A 414 17.32 -7.81 -15.61
N ALA A 415 16.80 -7.88 -14.39
CA ALA A 415 15.39 -7.58 -14.13
C ALA A 415 15.21 -6.66 -12.94
N LEU A 416 14.13 -5.90 -12.95
CA LEU A 416 13.76 -4.98 -11.89
C LEU A 416 12.43 -5.41 -11.26
N ALA A 417 12.38 -5.44 -9.93
CA ALA A 417 11.18 -5.66 -9.15
C ALA A 417 11.08 -4.63 -8.04
N GLY A 418 9.87 -4.30 -7.61
CA GLY A 418 9.66 -3.32 -6.54
C GLY A 418 8.26 -2.74 -6.55
N ASN A 419 7.99 -1.93 -5.55
CA ASN A 419 6.70 -1.29 -5.34
C ASN A 419 6.45 -0.05 -6.22
N TYR A 420 7.39 0.32 -7.07
CA TYR A 420 7.33 1.53 -7.90
C TYR A 420 6.78 1.30 -9.32
N PHE A 421 6.34 0.09 -9.66
CA PHE A 421 5.79 -0.21 -10.99
C PHE A 421 4.30 0.12 -11.10
N ARG A 422 3.42 -0.81 -10.75
CA ARG A 422 1.96 -0.70 -11.02
C ARG A 422 1.09 -0.91 -9.79
N GLY A 423 1.67 -0.87 -8.60
CA GLY A 423 0.98 -0.96 -7.32
C GLY A 423 1.94 -1.19 -6.16
N PRO A 424 1.77 -0.46 -5.03
CA PRO A 424 2.63 -0.60 -3.87
C PRO A 424 2.21 -1.74 -2.94
N GLY A 425 1.09 -2.39 -3.20
CA GLY A 425 0.56 -3.45 -2.35
C GLY A 425 1.34 -4.76 -2.48
N ILE A 426 1.30 -5.59 -1.44
CA ILE A 426 1.95 -6.91 -1.43
C ILE A 426 1.56 -7.75 -2.67
N PRO A 427 0.28 -7.85 -3.07
CA PRO A 427 -0.08 -8.61 -4.28
C PRO A 427 0.56 -8.07 -5.55
N ASP A 428 0.66 -6.74 -5.70
CA ASP A 428 1.28 -6.11 -6.87
C ASP A 428 2.79 -6.37 -6.91
N CYS A 429 3.45 -6.33 -5.75
CA CYS A 429 4.86 -6.65 -5.63
C CYS A 429 5.15 -8.13 -5.96
N ILE A 430 4.26 -9.04 -5.57
CA ILE A 430 4.36 -10.46 -5.92
C ILE A 430 4.24 -10.65 -7.44
N ASP A 431 3.21 -10.07 -8.07
CA ASP A 431 3.02 -10.12 -9.53
C ASP A 431 4.25 -9.59 -10.26
N ARG A 432 4.80 -8.47 -9.82
CA ARG A 432 6.00 -7.90 -10.44
C ARG A 432 7.23 -8.78 -10.25
N ALA A 433 7.40 -9.34 -9.06
CA ALA A 433 8.52 -10.25 -8.77
C ALA A 433 8.47 -11.50 -9.65
N GLU A 434 7.29 -12.05 -9.90
CA GLU A 434 7.11 -13.20 -10.78
C GLU A 434 7.38 -12.88 -12.25
N GLN A 435 6.94 -11.71 -12.72
CA GLN A 435 7.26 -11.23 -14.07
C GLN A 435 8.78 -11.08 -14.25
N ALA A 436 9.46 -10.46 -13.27
CA ALA A 436 10.91 -10.32 -13.28
C ALA A 436 11.63 -11.67 -13.30
N ALA A 437 11.22 -12.58 -12.41
CA ALA A 437 11.78 -13.93 -12.35
C ALA A 437 11.54 -14.71 -13.66
N GLY A 438 10.35 -14.58 -14.25
CA GLY A 438 10.01 -15.21 -15.53
C GLY A 438 10.83 -14.65 -16.69
N SER A 439 11.15 -13.35 -16.69
CA SER A 439 12.05 -12.76 -17.68
C SER A 439 13.46 -13.33 -17.57
N LEU A 440 14.05 -13.31 -16.36
CA LEU A 440 15.38 -13.87 -16.13
C LEU A 440 15.45 -15.36 -16.46
N TYR A 441 14.40 -16.11 -16.16
CA TYR A 441 14.34 -17.53 -16.50
C TYR A 441 14.44 -17.74 -18.03
N ARG A 442 13.73 -16.96 -18.81
CA ARG A 442 13.84 -17.00 -20.28
C ARG A 442 15.25 -16.61 -20.75
N ASP A 443 15.82 -15.54 -20.21
CA ASP A 443 17.16 -15.08 -20.59
C ASP A 443 18.24 -16.14 -20.32
N LEU A 444 18.13 -16.86 -19.20
CA LEU A 444 19.07 -17.88 -18.79
C LEU A 444 18.92 -19.16 -19.62
N PHE A 445 17.70 -19.53 -20.00
CA PHE A 445 17.42 -20.88 -20.53
C PHE A 445 16.84 -20.93 -21.95
N SER A 446 16.43 -19.80 -22.56
CA SER A 446 15.88 -19.77 -23.93
C SER A 446 16.97 -19.60 -25.02
N GLY A 447 18.24 -19.49 -24.66
CA GLY A 447 19.38 -19.42 -25.61
C GLY A 447 20.09 -20.72 -25.89
N ALA A 448 19.53 -21.86 -25.48
CA ALA A 448 20.14 -23.18 -25.59
C ALA A 448 19.47 -24.06 -26.66
N TYR A 449 19.06 -23.45 -27.81
CA TYR A 449 18.69 -24.23 -29.02
C TYR A 449 19.37 -23.65 -30.25
#